data_e4c1f8831089fe5b4362d347c835a455
#
_entry.id   e4c1f8831089fe5b4362d347c835a455
#
_cell.length_a   1.000
_cell.length_b   1.000
_cell.length_c   1.000
_cell.angle_alpha   90.00
_cell.angle_beta   90.00
_cell.angle_gamma   90.00
#
_symmetry.space_group_name_H-M   'P 1'
#
loop_
_entity.id
_entity.type
_entity.pdbx_description
1 polymer ?
#
loop_
_entity_poly.entity_id
_entity_poly.type
_entity_poly.pdbx_seq_one_letter_code
_entity_poly.pdbx_strand_id
1 'polypeptide(L)'
;MDILLQQIINGLVLGSMYALIALGYTMVYGIIQLINFAHGEVLMIGALTSWSCIGLMQEAMPGAPGWSILLLATLIACVVAAALNFTIEKVAYKPLRNSPRLAPLITAIGMSILLQTLAMIVWKPNYKPYPTLLPAAPFQIGGAVITTTQILILGVTVVALASMVYLVSYTRLGRAMRATAENPRVAALMGVKPDMVISATFIIGAVLAAIAGIMWASNYGTAQHTMGFLPGLKAFTAAVFGGIGNLAGAVVGGILLGLIEAIGSGYIGQLTGGVLGSHYTDIFAFIVLIIILTLRPSGLLGERVADRA
;
A
#
# COMPACT_ATOMS: atom_id res chain seq x y z
N MET A 1 -31.37 -2.89 -0.01
CA MET A 1 -30.36 -3.92 0.31
C MET A 1 -29.23 -3.91 -0.71
N ASP A 2 -29.53 -3.69 -1.97
CA ASP A 2 -28.55 -3.76 -3.08
C ASP A 2 -27.43 -2.71 -2.97
N ILE A 3 -27.76 -1.49 -2.55
CA ILE A 3 -26.78 -0.42 -2.31
C ILE A 3 -25.78 -0.81 -1.21
N LEU A 4 -26.25 -1.39 -0.11
CA LEU A 4 -25.37 -1.78 1.01
C LEU A 4 -24.41 -2.90 0.56
N LEU A 5 -24.90 -3.91 -0.17
CA LEU A 5 -24.07 -4.98 -0.68
C LEU A 5 -23.01 -4.45 -1.65
N GLN A 6 -23.40 -3.51 -2.53
CA GLN A 6 -22.46 -2.85 -3.43
C GLN A 6 -21.37 -2.06 -2.66
N GLN A 7 -21.76 -1.32 -1.62
CA GLN A 7 -20.78 -0.58 -0.80
C GLN A 7 -19.85 -1.51 -0.02
N ILE A 8 -20.33 -2.66 0.44
CA ILE A 8 -19.46 -3.67 1.08
C ILE A 8 -18.44 -4.21 0.07
N ILE A 9 -18.87 -4.55 -1.16
CA ILE A 9 -17.93 -5.02 -2.20
C ILE A 9 -16.91 -3.93 -2.53
N ASN A 10 -17.35 -2.71 -2.79
CA ASN A 10 -16.47 -1.58 -3.09
C ASN A 10 -15.49 -1.32 -1.93
N GLY A 11 -15.98 -1.39 -0.69
CA GLY A 11 -15.16 -1.22 0.52
C GLY A 11 -14.13 -2.32 0.72
N LEU A 12 -14.48 -3.56 0.42
CA LEU A 12 -13.53 -4.69 0.46
C LEU A 12 -12.43 -4.52 -0.61
N VAL A 13 -12.78 -4.11 -1.82
CA VAL A 13 -11.82 -3.86 -2.90
C VAL A 13 -10.90 -2.70 -2.53
N LEU A 14 -11.45 -1.57 -2.10
CA LEU A 14 -10.68 -0.39 -1.67
C LEU A 14 -9.80 -0.72 -0.45
N GLY A 15 -10.38 -1.40 0.53
CA GLY A 15 -9.68 -1.84 1.73
C GLY A 15 -8.56 -2.84 1.45
N SER A 16 -8.73 -3.69 0.44
CA SER A 16 -7.68 -4.62 -0.02
C SER A 16 -6.48 -3.88 -0.61
N MET A 17 -6.72 -2.82 -1.39
CA MET A 17 -5.64 -1.97 -1.90
C MET A 17 -4.92 -1.24 -0.75
N TYR A 18 -5.66 -0.68 0.22
CA TYR A 18 -5.05 -0.09 1.42
C TYR A 18 -4.27 -1.12 2.25
N ALA A 19 -4.78 -2.34 2.37
CA ALA A 19 -4.11 -3.42 3.10
C ALA A 19 -2.76 -3.80 2.48
N LEU A 20 -2.67 -3.87 1.14
CA LEU A 20 -1.40 -4.14 0.44
C LEU A 20 -0.35 -3.05 0.72
N ILE A 21 -0.75 -1.78 0.68
CA ILE A 21 0.14 -0.66 0.98
C ILE A 21 0.53 -0.68 2.47
N ALA A 22 -0.45 -0.89 3.36
CA ALA A 22 -0.27 -0.94 4.81
C ALA A 22 0.65 -2.08 5.24
N LEU A 23 0.61 -3.24 4.55
CA LEU A 23 1.58 -4.33 4.75
C LEU A 23 3.01 -3.87 4.50
N GLY A 24 3.24 -3.14 3.41
CA GLY A 24 4.56 -2.58 3.11
C GLY A 24 5.05 -1.59 4.17
N TYR A 25 4.18 -0.70 4.65
CA TYR A 25 4.50 0.21 5.77
C TYR A 25 4.83 -0.55 7.04
N THR A 26 3.99 -1.49 7.42
CA THR A 26 4.13 -2.27 8.65
C THR A 26 5.39 -3.13 8.65
N MET A 27 5.78 -3.69 7.50
CA MET A 27 7.02 -4.45 7.35
C MET A 27 8.25 -3.58 7.64
N VAL A 28 8.32 -2.38 7.06
CA VAL A 28 9.45 -1.47 7.26
C VAL A 28 9.46 -0.93 8.69
N TYR A 29 8.32 -0.43 9.16
CA TYR A 29 8.20 0.14 10.51
C TYR A 29 8.49 -0.90 11.60
N GLY A 30 8.02 -2.12 11.45
CA GLY A 30 8.21 -3.18 12.44
C GLY A 30 9.68 -3.53 12.69
N ILE A 31 10.59 -3.19 11.76
CA ILE A 31 12.02 -3.49 11.91
C ILE A 31 12.85 -2.28 12.29
N ILE A 32 12.62 -1.13 11.65
CA ILE A 32 13.46 0.06 11.88
C ILE A 32 12.78 1.15 12.70
N GLN A 33 11.49 0.99 13.02
CA GLN A 33 10.65 1.95 13.74
C GLN A 33 10.67 3.37 13.14
N LEU A 34 10.90 3.46 11.82
CA LEU A 34 10.87 4.69 11.03
C LEU A 34 9.76 4.62 10.00
N ILE A 35 9.04 5.73 9.83
CA ILE A 35 7.96 5.84 8.85
C ILE A 35 8.56 6.24 7.51
N ASN A 36 8.28 5.45 6.48
CA ASN A 36 8.69 5.77 5.10
C ASN A 36 7.56 6.47 4.35
N PHE A 37 7.40 7.79 4.49
CA PHE A 37 6.37 8.53 3.73
C PHE A 37 6.55 8.49 2.22
N ALA A 38 7.74 8.15 1.71
CA ALA A 38 7.97 7.94 0.29
C ALA A 38 7.35 6.63 -0.25
N HIS A 39 6.81 5.76 0.63
CA HIS A 39 6.25 4.46 0.23
C HIS A 39 5.04 4.59 -0.71
N GLY A 40 4.18 5.61 -0.50
CA GLY A 40 3.10 5.93 -1.42
C GLY A 40 3.61 6.30 -2.83
N GLU A 41 4.75 6.97 -2.91
CA GLU A 41 5.33 7.33 -4.20
C GLU A 41 5.98 6.13 -4.92
N VAL A 42 6.42 5.12 -4.17
CA VAL A 42 6.86 3.84 -4.76
C VAL A 42 5.69 3.14 -5.46
N LEU A 43 4.49 3.20 -4.87
CA LEU A 43 3.23 2.75 -5.51
C LEU A 43 3.00 3.49 -6.83
N MET A 44 3.10 4.82 -6.83
CA MET A 44 2.96 5.66 -8.01
C MET A 44 3.96 5.28 -9.11
N ILE A 45 5.24 5.13 -8.77
CA ILE A 45 6.28 4.70 -9.72
C ILE A 45 5.97 3.31 -10.28
N GLY A 46 5.48 2.38 -9.45
CA GLY A 46 5.03 1.06 -9.91
C GLY A 46 3.91 1.17 -10.96
N ALA A 47 2.90 1.97 -10.70
CA ALA A 47 1.78 2.21 -11.62
C ALA A 47 2.23 2.87 -12.94
N LEU A 48 3.03 3.93 -12.87
CA LEU A 48 3.52 4.66 -14.05
C LEU A 48 4.49 3.82 -14.90
N THR A 49 5.36 3.05 -14.24
CA THR A 49 6.25 2.11 -14.94
C THR A 49 5.46 1.02 -15.65
N SER A 50 4.46 0.43 -14.99
CA SER A 50 3.61 -0.59 -15.61
C SER A 50 2.83 -0.01 -16.80
N TRP A 51 2.28 1.21 -16.67
CA TRP A 51 1.63 1.92 -17.77
C TRP A 51 2.55 2.07 -18.99
N SER A 52 3.81 2.50 -18.78
CA SER A 52 4.80 2.64 -19.85
C SER A 52 5.15 1.30 -20.49
N CYS A 53 5.34 0.25 -19.67
CA CYS A 53 5.64 -1.10 -20.15
C CYS A 53 4.47 -1.67 -20.97
N ILE A 54 3.23 -1.47 -20.54
CA ILE A 54 2.05 -1.92 -21.27
C ILE A 54 1.99 -1.27 -22.65
N GLY A 55 2.19 0.06 -22.74
CA GLY A 55 2.21 0.77 -24.02
C GLY A 55 3.27 0.20 -24.98
N LEU A 56 4.51 0.05 -24.50
CA LEU A 56 5.59 -0.52 -25.31
C LEU A 56 5.33 -1.98 -25.73
N MET A 57 4.74 -2.80 -24.86
CA MET A 57 4.44 -4.19 -25.16
C MET A 57 3.27 -4.35 -26.15
N GLN A 58 2.25 -3.49 -26.08
CA GLN A 58 1.15 -3.48 -27.03
C GLN A 58 1.64 -3.11 -28.44
N GLU A 59 2.60 -2.20 -28.56
CA GLU A 59 3.24 -1.85 -29.84
C GLU A 59 4.16 -2.98 -30.37
N ALA A 60 4.95 -3.59 -29.47
CA ALA A 60 5.91 -4.63 -29.86
C ALA A 60 5.27 -5.99 -30.11
N MET A 61 4.17 -6.31 -29.45
CA MET A 61 3.50 -7.62 -29.49
C MET A 61 1.96 -7.45 -29.64
N PRO A 62 1.44 -6.96 -30.77
CA PRO A 62 0.03 -6.62 -30.94
C PRO A 62 -0.94 -7.82 -30.83
N GLY A 63 -0.44 -9.06 -30.85
CA GLY A 63 -1.25 -10.29 -30.72
C GLY A 63 -1.16 -10.98 -29.35
N ALA A 64 -0.43 -10.41 -28.40
CA ALA A 64 -0.25 -11.03 -27.08
C ALA A 64 -1.52 -10.92 -26.24
N PRO A 65 -1.90 -11.96 -25.45
CA PRO A 65 -3.03 -11.91 -24.54
C PRO A 65 -2.83 -10.82 -23.49
N GLY A 66 -3.90 -10.04 -23.18
CA GLY A 66 -3.80 -8.92 -22.23
C GLY A 66 -3.29 -9.32 -20.83
N TRP A 67 -3.64 -10.52 -20.35
CA TRP A 67 -3.15 -11.03 -19.06
C TRP A 67 -1.63 -11.24 -19.03
N SER A 68 -1.02 -11.66 -20.14
CA SER A 68 0.46 -11.86 -20.22
C SER A 68 1.19 -10.51 -20.24
N ILE A 69 0.65 -9.52 -20.94
CA ILE A 69 1.17 -8.14 -20.94
C ILE A 69 1.11 -7.57 -19.53
N LEU A 70 -0.05 -7.71 -18.84
CA LEU A 70 -0.21 -7.22 -17.48
C LEU A 70 0.77 -7.88 -16.50
N LEU A 71 0.97 -9.20 -16.61
CA LEU A 71 1.89 -9.95 -15.76
C LEU A 71 3.34 -9.50 -15.98
N LEU A 72 3.80 -9.39 -17.22
CA LEU A 72 5.15 -8.93 -17.53
C LEU A 72 5.38 -7.48 -17.10
N ALA A 73 4.42 -6.58 -17.37
CA ALA A 73 4.47 -5.19 -16.92
C ALA A 73 4.55 -5.10 -15.39
N THR A 74 3.79 -5.95 -14.67
CA THR A 74 3.83 -6.03 -13.22
C THR A 74 5.20 -6.49 -12.72
N LEU A 75 5.79 -7.52 -13.32
CA LEU A 75 7.12 -7.99 -12.94
C LEU A 75 8.18 -6.90 -13.13
N ILE A 76 8.17 -6.21 -14.27
CA ILE A 76 9.12 -5.11 -14.54
C ILE A 76 8.90 -3.97 -13.54
N ALA A 77 7.66 -3.58 -13.30
CA ALA A 77 7.34 -2.54 -12.32
C ALA A 77 7.78 -2.90 -10.90
N CYS A 78 7.63 -4.16 -10.49
CA CYS A 78 8.13 -4.65 -9.21
C CYS A 78 9.66 -4.57 -9.10
N VAL A 79 10.40 -4.91 -10.17
CA VAL A 79 11.86 -4.80 -10.20
C VAL A 79 12.31 -3.34 -10.11
N VAL A 80 11.67 -2.44 -10.87
CA VAL A 80 11.98 -1.01 -10.85
C VAL A 80 11.67 -0.41 -9.47
N ALA A 81 10.51 -0.71 -8.91
CA ALA A 81 10.12 -0.25 -7.57
C ALA A 81 11.06 -0.79 -6.49
N ALA A 82 11.47 -2.06 -6.57
CA ALA A 82 12.42 -2.68 -5.66
C ALA A 82 13.79 -2.01 -5.72
N ALA A 83 14.31 -1.76 -6.92
CA ALA A 83 15.59 -1.07 -7.14
C ALA A 83 15.53 0.38 -6.62
N LEU A 84 14.43 1.09 -6.90
CA LEU A 84 14.21 2.44 -6.41
C LEU A 84 14.20 2.48 -4.89
N ASN A 85 13.41 1.63 -4.24
CA ASN A 85 13.26 1.67 -2.79
C ASN A 85 14.52 1.17 -2.07
N PHE A 86 15.27 0.25 -2.67
CA PHE A 86 16.61 -0.12 -2.21
C PHE A 86 17.57 1.08 -2.26
N THR A 87 17.53 1.87 -3.34
CA THR A 87 18.33 3.09 -3.49
C THR A 87 17.94 4.13 -2.43
N ILE A 88 16.64 4.35 -2.23
CA ILE A 88 16.12 5.23 -1.18
C ILE A 88 16.62 4.80 0.20
N GLU A 89 16.57 3.50 0.50
CA GLU A 89 17.09 2.96 1.77
C GLU A 89 18.58 3.29 1.94
N LYS A 90 19.39 3.05 0.91
CA LYS A 90 20.86 3.27 0.99
C LYS A 90 21.24 4.73 1.08
N VAL A 91 20.59 5.59 0.31
CA VAL A 91 20.98 7.01 0.17
C VAL A 91 20.31 7.89 1.24
N ALA A 92 19.03 7.65 1.51
CA ALA A 92 18.25 8.53 2.37
C ALA A 92 18.12 8.00 3.81
N TYR A 93 17.85 6.70 4.01
CA TYR A 93 17.54 6.19 5.35
C TYR A 93 18.77 5.66 6.10
N LYS A 94 19.66 4.93 5.42
CA LYS A 94 20.83 4.31 6.07
C LYS A 94 21.73 5.33 6.78
N PRO A 95 22.06 6.49 6.19
CA PRO A 95 22.89 7.49 6.86
C PRO A 95 22.24 8.11 8.10
N LEU A 96 20.89 8.12 8.14
CA LEU A 96 20.12 8.80 9.19
C LEU A 96 19.62 7.88 10.30
N ARG A 97 19.97 6.60 10.30
CA ARG A 97 19.50 5.63 11.31
C ARG A 97 19.89 5.98 12.75
N ASN A 98 21.01 6.66 12.92
CA ASN A 98 21.51 7.09 14.23
C ASN A 98 21.23 8.57 14.53
N SER A 99 20.48 9.26 13.67
CA SER A 99 20.12 10.67 13.84
C SER A 99 18.84 10.81 14.69
N PRO A 100 18.55 12.01 15.23
CA PRO A 100 17.29 12.28 15.90
C PRO A 100 16.08 11.91 15.04
N ARG A 101 14.99 11.44 15.66
CA ARG A 101 13.80 10.90 14.95
C ARG A 101 13.18 11.83 13.89
N LEU A 102 13.38 13.15 14.05
CA LEU A 102 12.88 14.14 13.08
C LEU A 102 13.65 14.14 11.74
N ALA A 103 14.94 13.81 11.74
CA ALA A 103 15.75 13.85 10.52
C ALA A 103 15.28 12.81 9.47
N PRO A 104 15.07 11.52 9.79
CA PRO A 104 14.50 10.57 8.85
C PRO A 104 13.08 10.94 8.40
N LEU A 105 12.26 11.54 9.29
CA LEU A 105 10.91 11.98 8.96
C LEU A 105 10.91 13.08 7.88
N ILE A 106 11.71 14.14 8.09
CA ILE A 106 11.84 15.25 7.12
C ILE A 106 12.39 14.72 5.80
N THR A 107 13.39 13.83 5.85
CA THR A 107 13.97 13.22 4.66
C THR A 107 12.95 12.36 3.90
N ALA A 108 12.08 11.63 4.59
CA ALA A 108 11.01 10.85 3.97
C ALA A 108 10.03 11.72 3.21
N ILE A 109 9.63 12.86 3.80
CA ILE A 109 8.75 13.84 3.14
C ILE A 109 9.48 14.48 1.94
N GLY A 110 10.74 14.85 2.10
CA GLY A 110 11.56 15.37 1.00
C GLY A 110 11.70 14.38 -0.16
N MET A 111 11.89 13.09 0.14
CA MET A 111 11.92 12.02 -0.87
C MET A 111 10.58 11.84 -1.58
N SER A 112 9.46 11.95 -0.85
CA SER A 112 8.13 11.91 -1.48
C SER A 112 7.97 13.02 -2.51
N ILE A 113 8.28 14.28 -2.14
CA ILE A 113 8.19 15.43 -3.04
C ILE A 113 9.16 15.28 -4.24
N LEU A 114 10.38 14.80 -3.98
CA LEU A 114 11.37 14.55 -5.04
C LEU A 114 10.83 13.53 -6.06
N LEU A 115 10.26 12.41 -5.60
CA LEU A 115 9.73 11.37 -6.48
C LEU A 115 8.52 11.87 -7.29
N GLN A 116 7.61 12.64 -6.68
CA GLN A 116 6.50 13.27 -7.39
C GLN A 116 7.01 14.21 -8.50
N THR A 117 8.01 15.03 -8.18
CA THR A 117 8.60 15.97 -9.15
C THR A 117 9.32 15.24 -10.28
N LEU A 118 10.10 14.20 -9.96
CA LEU A 118 10.75 13.37 -10.98
C LEU A 118 9.73 12.65 -11.86
N ALA A 119 8.68 12.12 -11.28
CA ALA A 119 7.59 11.49 -12.04
C ALA A 119 6.88 12.51 -12.95
N MET A 120 6.65 13.73 -12.48
CA MET A 120 6.08 14.81 -13.28
C MET A 120 6.97 15.17 -14.47
N ILE A 121 8.28 15.20 -14.29
CA ILE A 121 9.24 15.52 -15.38
C ILE A 121 9.27 14.37 -16.41
N VAL A 122 9.35 13.11 -15.96
CA VAL A 122 9.47 11.94 -16.84
C VAL A 122 8.16 11.65 -17.57
N TRP A 123 7.04 11.58 -16.86
CA TRP A 123 5.74 11.20 -17.42
C TRP A 123 4.83 12.38 -17.75
N LYS A 124 5.23 13.62 -17.50
CA LYS A 124 4.43 14.85 -17.63
C LYS A 124 3.23 14.89 -16.65
N PRO A 125 2.65 16.05 -16.32
CA PRO A 125 1.63 16.21 -15.28
C PRO A 125 0.25 15.67 -15.65
N ASN A 126 0.01 15.30 -16.93
CA ASN A 126 -1.30 14.89 -17.40
C ASN A 126 -1.68 13.50 -16.88
N TYR A 127 -2.98 13.28 -16.62
CA TYR A 127 -3.55 11.97 -16.36
C TYR A 127 -3.25 11.00 -17.51
N LYS A 128 -2.79 9.82 -17.18
CA LYS A 128 -2.53 8.74 -18.14
C LYS A 128 -3.70 7.76 -18.07
N PRO A 129 -4.46 7.56 -19.16
CA PRO A 129 -5.48 6.53 -19.20
C PRO A 129 -4.79 5.16 -19.05
N TYR A 130 -5.22 4.38 -18.06
CA TYR A 130 -4.66 3.06 -17.82
C TYR A 130 -5.41 2.03 -18.68
N PRO A 131 -4.71 1.26 -19.55
CA PRO A 131 -5.35 0.34 -20.47
C PRO A 131 -6.10 -0.80 -19.74
N THR A 132 -7.32 -1.08 -20.15
CA THR A 132 -8.09 -2.24 -19.69
C THR A 132 -7.64 -3.48 -20.45
N LEU A 133 -6.76 -4.29 -19.83
CA LEU A 133 -6.19 -5.50 -20.44
C LEU A 133 -7.00 -6.76 -20.16
N LEU A 134 -7.82 -6.74 -19.12
CA LEU A 134 -8.66 -7.85 -18.72
C LEU A 134 -10.10 -7.65 -19.23
N PRO A 135 -10.80 -8.73 -19.59
CA PRO A 135 -12.22 -8.64 -19.96
C PRO A 135 -13.02 -8.00 -18.83
N ALA A 136 -13.68 -6.90 -19.09
CA ALA A 136 -14.56 -6.23 -18.13
C ALA A 136 -15.92 -6.95 -18.06
N ALA A 137 -15.93 -8.23 -17.71
CA ALA A 137 -17.19 -8.96 -17.53
C ALA A 137 -17.75 -8.62 -16.14
N PRO A 138 -18.92 -7.98 -16.04
CA PRO A 138 -19.57 -7.75 -14.76
C PRO A 138 -20.26 -9.05 -14.29
N PHE A 139 -19.94 -9.48 -13.08
CA PHE A 139 -20.67 -10.55 -12.41
C PHE A 139 -21.70 -9.95 -11.47
N GLN A 140 -22.95 -10.40 -11.58
CA GLN A 140 -24.02 -9.97 -10.68
C GLN A 140 -24.15 -10.93 -9.50
N ILE A 141 -24.09 -10.41 -8.30
CA ILE A 141 -24.26 -11.17 -7.06
C ILE A 141 -25.32 -10.45 -6.22
N GLY A 142 -26.53 -11.00 -6.12
CA GLY A 142 -27.59 -10.49 -5.25
C GLY A 142 -27.94 -9.02 -5.49
N GLY A 143 -27.93 -8.53 -6.75
CA GLY A 143 -28.20 -7.13 -7.11
C GLY A 143 -26.97 -6.20 -7.08
N ALA A 144 -25.84 -6.66 -6.60
CA ALA A 144 -24.56 -5.93 -6.70
C ALA A 144 -23.75 -6.44 -7.90
N VAL A 145 -22.86 -5.57 -8.41
CA VAL A 145 -21.98 -5.85 -9.54
C VAL A 145 -20.53 -5.88 -9.06
N ILE A 146 -19.80 -6.95 -9.42
CA ILE A 146 -18.35 -7.06 -9.21
C ILE A 146 -17.65 -7.27 -10.55
N THR A 147 -16.57 -6.55 -10.81
CA THR A 147 -15.78 -6.67 -12.03
C THR A 147 -14.66 -7.70 -11.89
N THR A 148 -14.18 -8.25 -13.02
CA THR A 148 -13.03 -9.15 -13.05
C THR A 148 -11.79 -8.52 -12.36
N THR A 149 -11.55 -7.23 -12.57
CA THR A 149 -10.46 -6.50 -11.93
C THR A 149 -10.60 -6.48 -10.41
N GLN A 150 -11.81 -6.28 -9.90
CA GLN A 150 -12.09 -6.28 -8.45
C GLN A 150 -11.86 -7.66 -7.83
N ILE A 151 -12.25 -8.73 -8.51
CA ILE A 151 -11.99 -10.13 -8.08
C ILE A 151 -10.48 -10.38 -8.05
N LEU A 152 -9.75 -9.92 -9.07
CA LEU A 152 -8.30 -10.03 -9.11
C LEU A 152 -7.63 -9.30 -7.93
N ILE A 153 -8.07 -8.08 -7.61
CA ILE A 153 -7.56 -7.29 -6.48
C ILE A 153 -7.73 -8.07 -5.16
N LEU A 154 -8.92 -8.61 -4.91
CA LEU A 154 -9.18 -9.43 -3.72
C LEU A 154 -8.28 -10.66 -3.67
N GLY A 155 -8.17 -11.39 -4.78
CA GLY A 155 -7.32 -12.58 -4.89
C GLY A 155 -5.83 -12.29 -4.67
N VAL A 156 -5.31 -11.25 -5.33
CA VAL A 156 -3.91 -10.82 -5.16
C VAL A 156 -3.62 -10.40 -3.72
N THR A 157 -4.57 -9.71 -3.07
CA THR A 157 -4.40 -9.30 -1.66
C THR A 157 -4.33 -10.50 -0.72
N VAL A 158 -5.19 -11.50 -0.91
CA VAL A 158 -5.16 -12.74 -0.12
C VAL A 158 -3.84 -13.49 -0.32
N VAL A 159 -3.38 -13.62 -1.57
CA VAL A 159 -2.11 -14.27 -1.89
C VAL A 159 -0.93 -13.48 -1.29
N ALA A 160 -0.93 -12.15 -1.40
CA ALA A 160 0.10 -11.30 -0.83
C ALA A 160 0.14 -11.43 0.70
N LEU A 161 -1.01 -11.40 1.37
CA LEU A 161 -1.10 -11.59 2.82
C LEU A 161 -0.57 -12.98 3.22
N ALA A 162 -1.04 -14.04 2.57
CA ALA A 162 -0.60 -15.40 2.88
C ALA A 162 0.92 -15.56 2.67
N SER A 163 1.46 -15.00 1.59
CA SER A 163 2.90 -15.02 1.30
C SER A 163 3.71 -14.24 2.34
N MET A 164 3.21 -13.10 2.82
CA MET A 164 3.87 -12.31 3.87
C MET A 164 3.84 -13.02 5.22
N VAL A 165 2.70 -13.58 5.61
CA VAL A 165 2.60 -14.39 6.83
C VAL A 165 3.55 -15.58 6.77
N TYR A 166 3.58 -16.30 5.64
CA TYR A 166 4.51 -17.41 5.45
C TYR A 166 5.97 -16.96 5.53
N LEU A 167 6.33 -15.89 4.83
CA LEU A 167 7.69 -15.34 4.80
C LEU A 167 8.16 -14.96 6.22
N VAL A 168 7.34 -14.21 6.95
CA VAL A 168 7.72 -13.70 8.29
C VAL A 168 7.70 -14.81 9.34
N SER A 169 6.73 -15.75 9.29
CA SER A 169 6.58 -16.76 10.33
C SER A 169 7.49 -17.98 10.13
N TYR A 170 7.68 -18.44 8.89
CA TYR A 170 8.29 -19.75 8.62
C TYR A 170 9.67 -19.68 7.95
N THR A 171 10.09 -18.56 7.36
CA THR A 171 11.37 -18.49 6.63
C THR A 171 12.55 -18.07 7.52
N ARG A 172 13.78 -18.32 7.03
CA ARG A 172 15.01 -17.85 7.67
C ARG A 172 15.08 -16.32 7.67
N LEU A 173 14.62 -15.67 6.58
CA LEU A 173 14.57 -14.21 6.49
C LEU A 173 13.60 -13.65 7.53
N GLY A 174 12.42 -14.24 7.71
CA GLY A 174 11.45 -13.81 8.72
C GLY A 174 11.99 -13.92 10.15
N ARG A 175 12.73 -14.98 10.46
CA ARG A 175 13.42 -15.09 11.75
C ARG A 175 14.47 -13.98 11.96
N ALA A 176 15.25 -13.69 10.91
CA ALA A 176 16.23 -12.61 10.94
C ALA A 176 15.55 -11.23 11.08
N MET A 177 14.39 -11.02 10.43
CA MET A 177 13.57 -9.81 10.58
C MET A 177 13.12 -9.61 12.03
N ARG A 178 12.53 -10.63 12.66
CA ARG A 178 12.08 -10.53 14.06
C ARG A 178 13.24 -10.31 15.03
N ALA A 179 14.37 -11.01 14.84
CA ALA A 179 15.56 -10.80 15.67
C ALA A 179 16.12 -9.37 15.50
N THR A 180 16.12 -8.83 14.28
CA THR A 180 16.58 -7.46 14.00
C THR A 180 15.62 -6.43 14.59
N ALA A 181 14.31 -6.69 14.55
CA ALA A 181 13.29 -5.82 15.14
C ALA A 181 13.43 -5.72 16.67
N GLU A 182 13.71 -6.83 17.34
CA GLU A 182 13.88 -6.88 18.79
C GLU A 182 15.15 -6.15 19.23
N ASN A 183 16.31 -6.52 18.70
CA ASN A 183 17.57 -5.86 18.98
C ASN A 183 18.61 -6.08 17.86
N PRO A 184 18.86 -5.08 17.01
CA PRO A 184 19.79 -5.20 15.89
C PRO A 184 21.22 -5.54 16.31
N ARG A 185 21.68 -5.05 17.47
CA ARG A 185 23.05 -5.30 17.98
C ARG A 185 23.21 -6.76 18.42
N VAL A 186 22.25 -7.28 19.16
CA VAL A 186 22.23 -8.69 19.59
C VAL A 186 22.09 -9.61 18.39
N ALA A 187 21.19 -9.30 17.45
CA ALA A 187 21.05 -10.05 16.21
C ALA A 187 22.36 -10.14 15.42
N ALA A 188 23.13 -9.04 15.36
CA ALA A 188 24.44 -9.03 14.72
C ALA A 188 25.45 -9.97 15.40
N LEU A 189 25.46 -10.04 16.73
CA LEU A 189 26.30 -10.98 17.49
C LEU A 189 25.95 -12.44 17.21
N MET A 190 24.69 -12.72 16.87
CA MET A 190 24.18 -14.05 16.49
C MET A 190 24.38 -14.36 14.99
N GLY A 191 25.15 -13.54 14.25
CA GLY A 191 25.49 -13.75 12.84
C GLY A 191 24.44 -13.22 11.83
N VAL A 192 23.40 -12.56 12.28
CA VAL A 192 22.46 -11.85 11.38
C VAL A 192 23.14 -10.58 10.88
N LYS A 193 22.91 -10.21 9.62
CA LYS A 193 23.36 -8.94 9.05
C LYS A 193 22.19 -7.96 9.01
N PRO A 194 21.99 -7.05 10.01
CA PRO A 194 20.81 -6.19 10.10
C PRO A 194 20.62 -5.32 8.85
N ASP A 195 21.70 -4.81 8.27
CA ASP A 195 21.64 -4.00 7.05
C ASP A 195 21.01 -4.75 5.85
N MET A 196 21.34 -6.04 5.68
CA MET A 196 20.75 -6.85 4.61
C MET A 196 19.27 -7.13 4.88
N VAL A 197 18.93 -7.37 6.13
CA VAL A 197 17.53 -7.61 6.55
C VAL A 197 16.68 -6.38 6.27
N ILE A 198 17.16 -5.20 6.65
CA ILE A 198 16.46 -3.93 6.42
C ILE A 198 16.29 -3.67 4.93
N SER A 199 17.37 -3.83 4.13
CA SER A 199 17.29 -3.66 2.67
C SER A 199 16.28 -4.63 2.03
N ALA A 200 16.27 -5.91 2.47
CA ALA A 200 15.29 -6.90 2.00
C ALA A 200 13.86 -6.48 2.34
N THR A 201 13.64 -5.91 3.51
CA THR A 201 12.31 -5.40 3.92
C THR A 201 11.85 -4.25 3.04
N PHE A 202 12.73 -3.30 2.70
CA PHE A 202 12.43 -2.21 1.78
C PHE A 202 12.08 -2.74 0.38
N ILE A 203 12.81 -3.74 -0.12
CA ILE A 203 12.54 -4.39 -1.41
C ILE A 203 11.16 -5.06 -1.40
N ILE A 204 10.85 -5.85 -0.37
CA ILE A 204 9.56 -6.55 -0.26
C ILE A 204 8.41 -5.54 -0.16
N GLY A 205 8.56 -4.50 0.67
CA GLY A 205 7.59 -3.43 0.77
C GLY A 205 7.34 -2.75 -0.57
N ALA A 206 8.39 -2.49 -1.36
CA ALA A 206 8.28 -1.89 -2.69
C ALA A 206 7.53 -2.77 -3.70
N VAL A 207 7.73 -4.08 -3.65
CA VAL A 207 6.98 -5.03 -4.48
C VAL A 207 5.50 -4.97 -4.16
N LEU A 208 5.13 -4.96 -2.87
CA LEU A 208 3.74 -4.82 -2.43
C LEU A 208 3.14 -3.47 -2.88
N ALA A 209 3.90 -2.38 -2.74
CA ALA A 209 3.48 -1.06 -3.18
C ALA A 209 3.27 -1.00 -4.70
N ALA A 210 4.17 -1.58 -5.50
CA ALA A 210 4.03 -1.62 -6.95
C ALA A 210 2.78 -2.41 -7.38
N ILE A 211 2.55 -3.57 -6.79
CA ILE A 211 1.34 -4.37 -7.05
C ILE A 211 0.08 -3.55 -6.68
N ALA A 212 0.06 -2.92 -5.51
CA ALA A 212 -1.06 -2.08 -5.09
C ALA A 212 -1.29 -0.90 -6.06
N GLY A 213 -0.22 -0.28 -6.56
CA GLY A 213 -0.29 0.82 -7.54
C GLY A 213 -0.88 0.39 -8.87
N ILE A 214 -0.50 -0.78 -9.36
CA ILE A 214 -1.05 -1.36 -10.59
C ILE A 214 -2.53 -1.69 -10.41
N MET A 215 -2.89 -2.29 -9.27
CA MET A 215 -4.29 -2.59 -8.95
C MET A 215 -5.11 -1.30 -8.83
N TRP A 216 -4.55 -0.26 -8.19
CA TRP A 216 -5.17 1.06 -8.09
C TRP A 216 -5.42 1.67 -9.48
N ALA A 217 -4.38 1.74 -10.32
CA ALA A 217 -4.48 2.27 -11.67
C ALA A 217 -5.46 1.48 -12.55
N SER A 218 -5.47 0.14 -12.43
CA SER A 218 -6.40 -0.73 -13.15
C SER A 218 -7.85 -0.55 -12.70
N ASN A 219 -8.09 -0.31 -11.39
CA ASN A 219 -9.43 -0.14 -10.85
C ASN A 219 -10.04 1.22 -11.18
N TYR A 220 -9.22 2.28 -11.13
CA TYR A 220 -9.66 3.65 -11.41
C TYR A 220 -9.46 4.08 -12.87
N GLY A 221 -8.79 3.28 -13.69
CA GLY A 221 -8.55 3.53 -15.11
C GLY A 221 -7.58 4.69 -15.40
N THR A 222 -6.86 5.17 -14.40
CA THR A 222 -5.96 6.33 -14.52
C THR A 222 -4.72 6.18 -13.67
N ALA A 223 -3.59 6.73 -14.17
CA ALA A 223 -2.35 6.90 -13.42
C ALA A 223 -1.84 8.35 -13.55
N GLN A 224 -1.28 8.90 -12.49
CA GLN A 224 -0.71 10.26 -12.46
C GLN A 224 0.43 10.37 -11.45
N HIS A 225 1.24 11.42 -11.58
CA HIS A 225 2.43 11.67 -10.75
C HIS A 225 2.17 11.96 -9.27
N THR A 226 0.92 12.22 -8.87
CA THR A 226 0.53 12.47 -7.46
C THR A 226 -0.35 11.37 -6.88
N MET A 227 -0.63 10.29 -7.64
CA MET A 227 -1.60 9.27 -7.25
C MET A 227 -1.19 8.48 -6.00
N GLY A 228 0.08 8.51 -5.61
CA GLY A 228 0.59 7.76 -4.47
C GLY A 228 0.36 8.43 -3.12
N PHE A 229 0.26 9.76 -3.09
CA PHE A 229 0.26 10.53 -1.85
C PHE A 229 -0.95 10.23 -0.96
N LEU A 230 -2.17 10.43 -1.45
CA LEU A 230 -3.39 10.21 -0.66
C LEU A 230 -3.59 8.73 -0.26
N PRO A 231 -3.51 7.75 -1.18
CA PRO A 231 -3.59 6.34 -0.80
C PRO A 231 -2.47 5.92 0.16
N GLY A 232 -1.26 6.45 -0.01
CA GLY A 232 -0.15 6.22 0.89
C GLY A 232 -0.43 6.72 2.31
N LEU A 233 -0.93 7.96 2.45
CA LEU A 233 -1.30 8.53 3.74
C LEU A 233 -2.44 7.74 4.41
N LYS A 234 -3.48 7.38 3.66
CA LYS A 234 -4.61 6.58 4.16
C LYS A 234 -4.15 5.17 4.59
N ALA A 235 -3.32 4.51 3.80
CA ALA A 235 -2.80 3.20 4.16
C ALA A 235 -1.86 3.24 5.38
N PHE A 236 -1.09 4.32 5.55
CA PHE A 236 -0.33 4.54 6.78
C PHE A 236 -1.27 4.67 7.99
N THR A 237 -2.33 5.49 7.88
CA THR A 237 -3.32 5.61 8.96
C THR A 237 -4.03 4.30 9.24
N ALA A 238 -4.32 3.50 8.20
CA ALA A 238 -4.86 2.15 8.33
C ALA A 238 -3.90 1.20 9.06
N ALA A 239 -2.59 1.26 8.79
CA ALA A 239 -1.59 0.48 9.49
C ALA A 239 -1.51 0.86 10.98
N VAL A 240 -1.58 2.15 11.31
CA VAL A 240 -1.63 2.65 12.70
C VAL A 240 -2.92 2.19 13.39
N PHE A 241 -4.05 2.32 12.70
CA PHE A 241 -5.35 1.88 13.19
C PHE A 241 -5.41 0.38 13.48
N GLY A 242 -4.81 -0.43 12.59
CA GLY A 242 -4.72 -1.86 12.77
C GLY A 242 -3.79 -2.29 13.89
N GLY A 243 -2.81 -1.46 14.23
CA GLY A 243 -1.71 -1.74 15.17
C GLY A 243 -0.39 -1.88 14.41
N ILE A 244 0.33 -0.77 14.30
CA ILE A 244 1.56 -0.70 13.50
C ILE A 244 2.60 -1.71 14.01
N GLY A 245 3.23 -2.45 13.10
CA GLY A 245 4.14 -3.56 13.42
C GLY A 245 3.49 -4.95 13.36
N ASN A 246 2.16 -5.03 13.43
CA ASN A 246 1.41 -6.29 13.28
C ASN A 246 0.85 -6.42 11.85
N LEU A 247 1.31 -7.45 11.11
CA LEU A 247 0.88 -7.69 9.72
C LEU A 247 -0.63 -7.92 9.59
N ALA A 248 -1.20 -8.75 10.48
CA ALA A 248 -2.64 -9.00 10.47
C ALA A 248 -3.42 -7.73 10.83
N GLY A 249 -2.90 -6.94 11.79
CA GLY A 249 -3.44 -5.64 12.16
C GLY A 249 -3.50 -4.69 10.97
N ALA A 250 -2.42 -4.56 10.20
CA ALA A 250 -2.36 -3.69 9.04
C ALA A 250 -3.42 -4.06 7.97
N VAL A 251 -3.64 -5.36 7.74
CA VAL A 251 -4.66 -5.83 6.79
C VAL A 251 -6.07 -5.54 7.30
N VAL A 252 -6.35 -5.86 8.56
CA VAL A 252 -7.64 -5.56 9.17
C VAL A 252 -7.92 -4.06 9.17
N GLY A 253 -6.91 -3.25 9.52
CA GLY A 253 -6.99 -1.79 9.47
C GLY A 253 -7.28 -1.27 8.06
N GLY A 254 -6.60 -1.80 7.04
CA GLY A 254 -6.82 -1.46 5.63
C GLY A 254 -8.24 -1.79 5.17
N ILE A 255 -8.71 -3.01 5.44
CA ILE A 255 -10.06 -3.45 5.08
C ILE A 255 -11.12 -2.61 5.79
N LEU A 256 -10.97 -2.36 7.09
CA LEU A 256 -11.92 -1.56 7.85
C LEU A 256 -11.95 -0.11 7.35
N LEU A 257 -10.80 0.50 7.07
CA LEU A 257 -10.76 1.85 6.51
C LEU A 257 -11.47 1.92 5.17
N GLY A 258 -11.23 0.95 4.27
CA GLY A 258 -11.92 0.87 2.98
C GLY A 258 -13.43 0.69 3.13
N LEU A 259 -13.89 -0.14 4.06
CA LEU A 259 -15.31 -0.31 4.36
C LEU A 259 -15.94 0.98 4.91
N ILE A 260 -15.29 1.64 5.87
CA ILE A 260 -15.75 2.90 6.43
C ILE A 260 -15.88 3.96 5.33
N GLU A 261 -14.88 4.05 4.46
CA GLU A 261 -14.85 5.00 3.35
C GLU A 261 -15.94 4.71 2.32
N ALA A 262 -16.11 3.46 1.90
CA ALA A 262 -17.14 3.09 0.93
C ALA A 262 -18.56 3.26 1.47
N ILE A 263 -18.83 2.83 2.70
CA ILE A 263 -20.13 3.01 3.33
C ILE A 263 -20.39 4.51 3.56
N GLY A 264 -19.39 5.25 4.04
CA GLY A 264 -19.49 6.70 4.23
C GLY A 264 -19.84 7.40 2.91
N SER A 265 -19.14 7.11 1.82
CA SER A 265 -19.41 7.73 0.51
C SER A 265 -20.80 7.41 -0.02
N GLY A 266 -21.29 6.18 0.25
CA GLY A 266 -22.61 5.75 -0.21
C GLY A 266 -23.81 6.35 0.53
N TYR A 267 -23.62 6.68 1.81
CA TYR A 267 -24.74 7.09 2.67
C TYR A 267 -24.66 8.53 3.20
N ILE A 268 -23.47 9.16 3.20
CA ILE A 268 -23.27 10.49 3.80
C ILE A 268 -24.16 11.56 3.16
N GLY A 269 -24.37 11.49 1.83
CA GLY A 269 -25.25 12.41 1.11
C GLY A 269 -26.72 12.27 1.55
N GLN A 270 -27.18 11.04 1.75
CA GLN A 270 -28.55 10.76 2.19
C GLN A 270 -28.77 11.15 3.65
N LEU A 271 -27.80 10.87 4.54
CA LEU A 271 -27.88 11.18 5.96
C LEU A 271 -27.83 12.68 6.25
N THR A 272 -27.18 13.46 5.39
CA THR A 272 -27.00 14.90 5.58
C THR A 272 -27.94 15.75 4.72
N GLY A 273 -28.94 15.13 4.07
CA GLY A 273 -29.86 15.86 3.20
C GLY A 273 -29.17 16.50 1.97
N GLY A 274 -28.04 15.95 1.51
CA GLY A 274 -27.28 16.46 0.37
C GLY A 274 -26.26 17.56 0.72
N VAL A 275 -26.12 17.96 1.98
CA VAL A 275 -25.17 18.99 2.42
C VAL A 275 -23.73 18.48 2.33
N LEU A 276 -23.48 17.22 2.69
CA LEU A 276 -22.17 16.57 2.57
C LEU A 276 -22.22 15.58 1.41
N GLY A 277 -21.46 15.89 0.36
CA GLY A 277 -21.28 14.99 -0.79
C GLY A 277 -20.13 13.98 -0.59
N SER A 278 -19.88 13.15 -1.59
CA SER A 278 -18.78 12.16 -1.61
C SER A 278 -17.37 12.77 -1.44
N HIS A 279 -17.20 14.06 -1.67
CA HIS A 279 -15.95 14.79 -1.42
C HIS A 279 -15.55 14.83 0.06
N TYR A 280 -16.49 14.64 0.97
CA TYR A 280 -16.24 14.63 2.42
C TYR A 280 -15.96 13.24 2.98
N THR A 281 -15.90 12.21 2.14
CA THR A 281 -15.68 10.82 2.55
C THR A 281 -14.38 10.66 3.32
N ASP A 282 -13.31 11.34 2.87
CA ASP A 282 -12.00 11.30 3.52
C ASP A 282 -12.06 11.88 4.94
N ILE A 283 -12.77 12.98 5.12
CA ILE A 283 -12.95 13.62 6.43
C ILE A 283 -13.68 12.67 7.37
N PHE A 284 -14.75 12.03 6.91
CA PHE A 284 -15.49 11.04 7.69
C PHE A 284 -14.61 9.86 8.12
N ALA A 285 -13.84 9.30 7.19
CA ALA A 285 -12.93 8.21 7.48
C ALA A 285 -11.87 8.60 8.53
N PHE A 286 -11.28 9.80 8.42
CA PHE A 286 -10.32 10.30 9.40
C PHE A 286 -10.94 10.62 10.76
N ILE A 287 -12.16 11.14 10.81
CA ILE A 287 -12.88 11.36 12.09
C ILE A 287 -13.09 10.04 12.83
N VAL A 288 -13.60 9.02 12.12
CA VAL A 288 -13.81 7.69 12.72
C VAL A 288 -12.49 7.12 13.22
N LEU A 289 -11.42 7.27 12.45
CA LEU A 289 -10.08 6.83 12.82
C LEU A 289 -9.56 7.55 14.08
N ILE A 290 -9.72 8.87 14.16
CA ILE A 290 -9.32 9.67 15.35
C ILE A 290 -10.08 9.19 16.57
N ILE A 291 -11.39 8.98 16.47
CA ILE A 291 -12.22 8.50 17.58
C ILE A 291 -11.67 7.14 18.06
N ILE A 292 -11.42 6.20 17.16
CA ILE A 292 -10.96 4.87 17.53
C ILE A 292 -9.56 4.92 18.15
N LEU A 293 -8.62 5.69 17.58
CA LEU A 293 -7.27 5.84 18.13
C LEU A 293 -7.26 6.57 19.49
N THR A 294 -8.21 7.48 19.74
CA THR A 294 -8.37 8.11 21.03
C THR A 294 -8.84 7.11 22.09
N LEU A 295 -9.75 6.21 21.71
CA LEU A 295 -10.25 5.15 22.60
C LEU A 295 -9.26 3.98 22.75
N ARG A 296 -8.45 3.71 21.73
CA ARG A 296 -7.53 2.58 21.66
C ARG A 296 -6.21 2.97 20.98
N PRO A 297 -5.29 3.65 21.69
CA PRO A 297 -4.06 4.22 21.11
C PRO A 297 -3.07 3.17 20.58
N SER A 298 -3.17 1.90 21.05
CA SER A 298 -2.36 0.79 20.51
C SER A 298 -2.88 0.25 19.17
N GLY A 299 -3.99 0.75 18.66
CA GLY A 299 -4.70 0.18 17.50
C GLY A 299 -5.52 -1.07 17.87
N LEU A 300 -6.16 -1.69 16.86
CA LEU A 300 -7.07 -2.83 17.07
C LEU A 300 -6.35 -4.10 17.51
N LEU A 301 -5.22 -4.43 16.87
CA LEU A 301 -4.44 -5.65 17.10
C LEU A 301 -2.98 -5.35 17.53
N GLY A 302 -2.72 -4.12 17.98
CA GLY A 302 -1.42 -3.73 18.50
C GLY A 302 -1.14 -4.38 19.86
N GLU A 303 0.11 -4.78 20.09
CA GLU A 303 0.55 -5.24 21.40
C GLU A 303 0.55 -4.08 22.39
N ARG A 304 -0.03 -4.30 23.57
CA ARG A 304 0.14 -3.35 24.68
C ARG A 304 1.59 -3.43 25.10
N VAL A 305 2.34 -2.37 24.86
CA VAL A 305 3.64 -2.19 25.50
C VAL A 305 3.33 -2.12 26.99
N ALA A 306 3.67 -3.19 27.72
CA ALA A 306 3.61 -3.13 29.17
C ALA A 306 4.53 -2.00 29.61
N ASP A 307 3.98 -1.01 30.33
CA ASP A 307 4.77 0.00 30.99
C ASP A 307 5.76 -0.73 31.91
N ARG A 308 7.00 -0.83 31.45
CA ARG A 308 8.10 -1.22 32.32
C ARG A 308 8.38 0.00 33.18
N ALA A 309 7.74 0.03 34.35
CA ALA A 309 8.07 0.93 35.43
C ALA A 309 9.53 0.70 35.87
#